data_ad96c5ea602cd6dcf3defc5d89d4f259
#
_entry.id   ad96c5ea602cd6dcf3defc5d89d4f259
#
_cell.length_a   1.000
_cell.length_b   1.000
_cell.length_c   1.000
_cell.angle_alpha   90.00
_cell.angle_beta   90.00
_cell.angle_gamma   90.00
#
_symmetry.space_group_name_H-M   'P 1'
#
loop_
_entity.id
_entity.type
_entity.pdbx_description
1 polymer ?
#
loop_
_entity_poly.entity_id
_entity_poly.type
_entity_poly.pdbx_seq_one_letter_code
_entity_poly.pdbx_strand_id
1 'polypeptide(L)'
;MAQKLNTLTPLGRKIFLDRYAQKDAKKDTLKVGDLVVVVSNPKTGQREIGNIVSMNNDDLSVKLEDGTLVEATRETVDKPTETTPEVMLARVAKGMSLQESKDSQKSYEKEFNWLLEDWKFVPAGRILTGAGTDQNLTYFNCYVIPSPKDSRGGIITSLGQMTEIMSRGGGVGMNLSSLRPKHAYVKGVNGRSSGSVSWGALYSFVTGLIEQGGSRRGALMLILNIWHPDILDFITSKREMDKIVNANISVGITDDFMAAVRSDGDWTTYFPDTSDPEYNEKWDGDLDKWVALGKKKIPYQTHKARDIWNSIIESAWASAEPGVFFVDRYNKMSNSWYYSSIQCTNPCGEQGLPPWGVCNLGSINLSKFVKNKKVLWDDLGKTVRTSVRFLDNVIDDTPYFYDENKEQQQNERRIGLGTMGLADMLIRLELG
;
A
#
# COMPACT_ATOMS: atom_id res chain seq x y z
N MET A 1 -9.18 16.73 33.89
CA MET A 1 -8.67 17.44 32.69
C MET A 1 -9.73 17.27 31.61
N ALA A 2 -10.12 18.34 30.90
CA ALA A 2 -11.03 18.21 29.78
C ALA A 2 -10.34 17.36 28.70
N GLN A 3 -11.02 16.33 28.21
CA GLN A 3 -10.55 15.48 27.13
C GLN A 3 -10.34 16.36 25.89
N LYS A 4 -9.18 16.33 25.29
CA LYS A 4 -8.93 17.03 24.03
C LYS A 4 -9.65 16.29 22.91
N LEU A 5 -10.62 16.93 22.27
CA LEU A 5 -11.39 16.37 21.19
C LEU A 5 -10.60 16.35 19.88
N ASN A 6 -10.76 15.28 19.11
CA ASN A 6 -10.24 15.17 17.75
C ASN A 6 -11.23 15.84 16.77
N THR A 7 -11.13 17.16 16.66
CA THR A 7 -12.02 17.93 15.80
C THR A 7 -11.83 17.63 14.32
N LEU A 8 -12.94 17.55 13.60
CA LEU A 8 -12.98 17.37 12.15
C LEU A 8 -13.63 18.58 11.47
N THR A 9 -13.15 18.91 10.28
CA THR A 9 -13.89 19.81 9.36
C THR A 9 -15.19 19.15 8.91
N PRO A 10 -16.18 19.89 8.36
CA PRO A 10 -17.39 19.27 7.80
C PRO A 10 -17.08 18.17 6.79
N LEU A 11 -16.13 18.40 5.87
CA LEU A 11 -15.68 17.37 4.92
C LEU A 11 -15.02 16.19 5.64
N GLY A 12 -14.18 16.44 6.65
CA GLY A 12 -13.56 15.39 7.45
C GLY A 12 -14.59 14.54 8.20
N ARG A 13 -15.66 15.14 8.72
CA ARG A 13 -16.79 14.44 9.35
C ARG A 13 -17.51 13.53 8.35
N LYS A 14 -17.78 14.02 7.16
CA LYS A 14 -18.38 13.22 6.08
C LYS A 14 -17.52 12.02 5.73
N ILE A 15 -16.22 12.22 5.49
CA ILE A 15 -15.27 11.17 5.20
C ILE A 15 -15.19 10.16 6.36
N PHE A 16 -15.17 10.62 7.60
CA PHE A 16 -15.12 9.76 8.77
C PHE A 16 -16.35 8.85 8.83
N LEU A 17 -17.57 9.41 8.76
CA LEU A 17 -18.82 8.66 8.85
C LEU A 17 -19.01 7.71 7.67
N ASP A 18 -18.58 8.10 6.46
CA ASP A 18 -18.70 7.26 5.28
C ASP A 18 -17.67 6.13 5.25
N ARG A 19 -16.40 6.40 5.62
CA ARG A 19 -15.29 5.50 5.31
C ARG A 19 -14.61 4.82 6.49
N TYR A 20 -14.72 5.40 7.69
CA TYR A 20 -13.99 4.91 8.88
C TYR A 20 -14.89 4.39 9.99
N ALA A 21 -16.04 5.03 10.18
CA ALA A 21 -17.00 4.66 11.22
C ALA A 21 -17.56 3.26 10.98
N GLN A 22 -17.65 2.47 12.05
CA GLN A 22 -18.37 1.21 12.03
C GLN A 22 -19.85 1.45 11.74
N LYS A 23 -20.47 0.54 10.98
CA LYS A 23 -21.87 0.64 10.54
C LYS A 23 -22.66 -0.54 11.06
N ASP A 24 -23.92 -0.27 11.38
CA ASP A 24 -24.85 -1.32 11.76
C ASP A 24 -25.22 -2.16 10.51
N ALA A 25 -24.90 -3.44 10.56
CA ALA A 25 -25.28 -4.35 9.48
C ALA A 25 -26.79 -4.65 9.46
N LYS A 26 -27.50 -4.37 10.58
CA LYS A 26 -28.93 -4.66 10.72
C LYS A 26 -29.77 -3.49 10.21
N LYS A 27 -30.31 -3.64 9.01
CA LYS A 27 -31.16 -2.63 8.37
C LYS A 27 -32.54 -2.47 9.03
N ASP A 28 -32.99 -3.45 9.76
CA ASP A 28 -34.24 -3.42 10.53
C ASP A 28 -34.20 -2.51 11.77
N THR A 29 -33.01 -2.15 12.24
CA THR A 29 -32.82 -1.25 13.39
C THR A 29 -33.00 0.23 13.06
N LEU A 30 -33.14 0.59 11.78
CA LEU A 30 -33.30 1.98 11.33
C LEU A 30 -34.59 2.62 11.85
N LYS A 31 -34.49 3.88 12.30
CA LYS A 31 -35.59 4.69 12.85
C LYS A 31 -35.56 6.11 12.31
N VAL A 32 -36.72 6.76 12.30
CA VAL A 32 -36.82 8.21 12.05
C VAL A 32 -35.95 8.95 13.08
N GLY A 33 -35.15 9.89 12.60
CA GLY A 33 -34.16 10.63 13.38
C GLY A 33 -32.74 10.07 13.34
N ASP A 34 -32.56 8.82 12.87
CA ASP A 34 -31.21 8.23 12.77
C ASP A 34 -30.35 9.00 11.78
N LEU A 35 -29.07 9.23 12.16
CA LEU A 35 -28.03 9.69 11.28
C LEU A 35 -27.61 8.54 10.36
N VAL A 36 -27.59 8.82 9.05
CA VAL A 36 -27.22 7.81 8.04
C VAL A 36 -26.30 8.43 6.98
N VAL A 37 -25.55 7.56 6.32
CA VAL A 37 -24.86 7.83 5.06
C VAL A 37 -25.74 7.26 3.95
N VAL A 38 -26.12 8.08 3.00
CA VAL A 38 -27.05 7.72 1.91
C VAL A 38 -26.42 7.95 0.55
N VAL A 39 -26.74 7.10 -0.43
CA VAL A 39 -26.38 7.32 -1.83
C VAL A 39 -27.28 8.44 -2.39
N SER A 40 -26.73 9.64 -2.53
CA SER A 40 -27.45 10.84 -3.01
C SER A 40 -27.54 10.89 -4.54
N ASN A 41 -26.61 10.25 -5.24
CA ASN A 41 -26.62 10.15 -6.70
C ASN A 41 -26.24 8.73 -7.16
N PRO A 42 -27.22 7.89 -7.54
CA PRO A 42 -26.96 6.52 -7.98
C PRO A 42 -26.07 6.40 -9.22
N LYS A 43 -26.08 7.41 -10.10
CA LYS A 43 -25.27 7.39 -11.34
C LYS A 43 -23.78 7.56 -11.06
N THR A 44 -23.43 8.35 -10.07
CA THR A 44 -22.03 8.64 -9.70
C THR A 44 -21.56 7.87 -8.47
N GLY A 45 -22.48 7.22 -7.73
CA GLY A 45 -22.20 6.61 -6.44
C GLY A 45 -21.90 7.64 -5.33
N GLN A 46 -22.24 8.93 -5.54
CA GLN A 46 -22.01 9.97 -4.54
C GLN A 46 -22.81 9.69 -3.27
N ARG A 47 -22.13 9.78 -2.12
CA ARG A 47 -22.72 9.53 -0.80
C ARG A 47 -22.69 10.80 0.03
N GLU A 48 -23.79 11.04 0.77
CA GLU A 48 -23.97 12.19 1.64
C GLU A 48 -24.45 11.75 3.03
N ILE A 49 -24.37 12.70 3.99
CA ILE A 49 -24.81 12.49 5.37
C ILE A 49 -26.15 13.18 5.55
N GLY A 50 -27.07 12.50 6.20
CA GLY A 50 -28.38 13.07 6.52
C GLY A 50 -29.06 12.34 7.67
N ASN A 51 -30.25 12.83 8.03
CA ASN A 51 -31.10 12.19 9.01
C ASN A 51 -32.37 11.66 8.35
N ILE A 52 -32.81 10.48 8.75
CA ILE A 52 -34.08 9.91 8.31
C ILE A 52 -35.22 10.78 8.85
N VAL A 53 -36.03 11.31 7.96
CA VAL A 53 -37.20 12.17 8.35
C VAL A 53 -38.53 11.45 8.22
N SER A 54 -38.62 10.43 7.35
CA SER A 54 -39.78 9.57 7.25
C SER A 54 -39.39 8.18 6.79
N MET A 55 -40.22 7.19 7.15
CA MET A 55 -40.06 5.78 6.77
C MET A 55 -41.42 5.20 6.45
N ASN A 56 -41.49 4.49 5.31
CA ASN A 56 -42.69 3.73 4.92
C ASN A 56 -42.24 2.37 4.36
N ASN A 57 -42.33 1.32 5.16
CA ASN A 57 -41.77 0.00 4.87
C ASN A 57 -40.24 0.11 4.57
N ASP A 58 -39.84 -0.16 3.33
CA ASP A 58 -38.44 -0.10 2.89
C ASP A 58 -38.05 1.27 2.34
N ASP A 59 -39.02 2.14 2.04
CA ASP A 59 -38.75 3.47 1.51
C ASP A 59 -38.44 4.46 2.64
N LEU A 60 -37.40 5.27 2.42
CA LEU A 60 -36.91 6.26 3.37
C LEU A 60 -36.80 7.62 2.70
N SER A 61 -37.14 8.67 3.43
CA SER A 61 -36.80 10.03 3.06
C SER A 61 -35.71 10.54 4.00
N VAL A 62 -34.57 10.94 3.44
CA VAL A 62 -33.37 11.39 4.19
C VAL A 62 -33.15 12.87 3.92
N LYS A 63 -33.11 13.67 4.98
CA LYS A 63 -32.78 15.09 4.90
C LYS A 63 -31.29 15.28 5.08
N LEU A 64 -30.64 15.80 4.04
CA LEU A 64 -29.17 16.08 4.04
C LEU A 64 -28.88 17.34 4.89
N GLU A 65 -27.60 17.56 5.18
CA GLU A 65 -27.14 18.72 5.97
C GLU A 65 -27.44 20.08 5.27
N ASP A 66 -27.51 20.11 3.95
CA ASP A 66 -27.88 21.29 3.16
C ASP A 66 -29.40 21.50 3.06
N GLY A 67 -30.20 20.63 3.67
CA GLY A 67 -31.65 20.67 3.65
C GLY A 67 -32.31 19.92 2.50
N THR A 68 -31.56 19.39 1.55
CA THR A 68 -32.05 18.58 0.42
C THR A 68 -32.68 17.28 0.94
N LEU A 69 -33.82 16.89 0.35
CA LEU A 69 -34.44 15.59 0.61
C LEU A 69 -34.02 14.58 -0.46
N VAL A 70 -33.60 13.41 -0.01
CA VAL A 70 -33.20 12.29 -0.86
C VAL A 70 -34.09 11.10 -0.53
N GLU A 71 -34.75 10.55 -1.55
CA GLU A 71 -35.46 9.28 -1.44
C GLU A 71 -34.48 8.13 -1.56
N ALA A 72 -34.59 7.18 -0.66
CA ALA A 72 -33.68 6.06 -0.52
C ALA A 72 -34.44 4.82 -0.07
N THR A 73 -33.77 3.67 -0.06
CA THR A 73 -34.28 2.43 0.53
C THR A 73 -33.37 2.00 1.68
N ARG A 74 -33.87 1.10 2.53
CA ARG A 74 -33.07 0.52 3.64
C ARG A 74 -31.72 0.00 3.15
N GLU A 75 -31.66 -0.60 1.96
CA GLU A 75 -30.44 -1.16 1.39
C GLU A 75 -29.41 -0.09 0.96
N THR A 76 -29.87 1.10 0.60
CA THR A 76 -29.03 2.20 0.09
C THR A 76 -28.55 3.18 1.15
N VAL A 77 -28.86 2.92 2.43
CA VAL A 77 -28.39 3.72 3.57
C VAL A 77 -27.55 2.89 4.53
N ASP A 78 -26.56 3.52 5.14
CA ASP A 78 -25.75 2.94 6.19
C ASP A 78 -25.87 3.76 7.47
N LYS A 79 -26.16 3.10 8.60
CA LYS A 79 -26.23 3.75 9.91
C LYS A 79 -24.87 3.61 10.62
N PRO A 80 -24.14 4.71 10.83
CA PRO A 80 -22.91 4.67 11.62
C PRO A 80 -23.22 4.33 13.10
N THR A 81 -22.48 3.40 13.66
CA THR A 81 -22.52 3.09 15.11
C THR A 81 -21.50 3.94 15.87
N GLU A 82 -20.49 4.44 15.16
CA GLU A 82 -19.49 5.38 15.64
C GLU A 82 -19.78 6.77 15.05
N THR A 83 -20.19 7.72 15.89
CA THR A 83 -20.60 9.04 15.43
C THR A 83 -19.53 10.11 15.60
N THR A 84 -18.46 9.81 16.37
CA THR A 84 -17.30 10.68 16.59
C THR A 84 -15.98 9.91 16.50
N PRO A 85 -14.88 10.59 16.14
CA PRO A 85 -13.55 9.95 16.08
C PRO A 85 -13.14 9.32 17.40
N GLU A 86 -13.51 9.90 18.56
CA GLU A 86 -13.15 9.40 19.88
C GLU A 86 -13.67 7.98 20.11
N VAL A 87 -14.89 7.66 19.64
CA VAL A 87 -15.47 6.31 19.76
C VAL A 87 -14.66 5.32 18.95
N MET A 88 -14.31 5.68 17.70
CA MET A 88 -13.44 4.85 16.85
C MET A 88 -12.05 4.65 17.48
N LEU A 89 -11.42 5.73 17.96
CA LEU A 89 -10.08 5.65 18.51
C LEU A 89 -10.04 4.84 19.81
N ALA A 90 -11.11 4.92 20.63
CA ALA A 90 -11.24 4.08 21.84
C ALA A 90 -11.38 2.60 21.47
N ARG A 91 -12.14 2.25 20.42
CA ARG A 91 -12.21 0.88 19.89
C ARG A 91 -10.84 0.39 19.45
N VAL A 92 -10.13 1.21 18.67
CA VAL A 92 -8.78 0.88 18.15
C VAL A 92 -7.79 0.68 19.30
N ALA A 93 -7.76 1.60 20.28
CA ALA A 93 -6.89 1.50 21.45
C ALA A 93 -7.18 0.22 22.27
N LYS A 94 -8.45 -0.08 22.48
CA LYS A 94 -8.87 -1.31 23.16
C LYS A 94 -8.48 -2.56 22.37
N GLY A 95 -8.74 -2.60 21.06
CA GLY A 95 -8.38 -3.73 20.21
C GLY A 95 -6.88 -4.03 20.27
N MET A 96 -6.04 -3.02 20.09
CA MET A 96 -4.58 -3.18 20.14
C MET A 96 -4.07 -3.60 21.51
N SER A 97 -4.72 -3.17 22.61
CA SER A 97 -4.32 -3.54 23.96
C SER A 97 -4.57 -5.02 24.29
N LEU A 98 -5.45 -5.71 23.53
CA LEU A 98 -5.72 -7.13 23.74
C LEU A 98 -4.54 -8.05 23.39
N GLN A 99 -3.57 -7.55 22.63
CA GLN A 99 -2.33 -8.28 22.34
C GLN A 99 -1.33 -8.27 23.49
N GLU A 100 -1.59 -7.48 24.53
CA GLU A 100 -0.78 -7.44 25.74
C GLU A 100 -1.15 -8.53 26.73
N SER A 101 -0.27 -8.78 27.72
CA SER A 101 -0.59 -9.69 28.81
C SER A 101 -1.83 -9.21 29.58
N LYS A 102 -2.65 -10.14 30.05
CA LYS A 102 -3.95 -9.83 30.73
C LYS A 102 -3.81 -8.77 31.82
N ASP A 103 -2.72 -8.78 32.56
CA ASP A 103 -2.47 -7.86 33.68
C ASP A 103 -2.13 -6.44 33.19
N SER A 104 -1.58 -6.32 31.98
CA SER A 104 -1.14 -5.04 31.40
C SER A 104 -2.14 -4.42 30.42
N GLN A 105 -3.13 -5.17 29.93
CA GLN A 105 -4.11 -4.70 28.93
C GLN A 105 -4.75 -3.36 29.29
N LYS A 106 -5.23 -3.18 30.53
CA LYS A 106 -5.85 -1.93 30.96
C LYS A 106 -4.88 -0.74 30.99
N SER A 107 -3.60 -1.00 31.26
CA SER A 107 -2.58 0.04 31.24
C SER A 107 -2.29 0.48 29.82
N TYR A 108 -2.09 -0.48 28.89
CA TYR A 108 -1.84 -0.19 27.49
C TYR A 108 -3.07 0.40 26.78
N GLU A 109 -4.29 0.01 27.12
CA GLU A 109 -5.49 0.67 26.62
C GLU A 109 -5.47 2.18 26.95
N LYS A 110 -5.10 2.56 28.18
CA LYS A 110 -4.95 3.98 28.56
C LYS A 110 -3.82 4.67 27.79
N GLU A 111 -2.68 3.99 27.61
CA GLU A 111 -1.55 4.54 26.87
C GLU A 111 -1.88 4.70 25.38
N PHE A 112 -2.54 3.76 24.78
CA PHE A 112 -2.98 3.85 23.37
C PHE A 112 -4.06 4.92 23.18
N ASN A 113 -5.01 5.07 24.12
CA ASN A 113 -5.95 6.19 24.08
C ASN A 113 -5.21 7.54 24.18
N TRP A 114 -4.25 7.67 25.09
CA TRP A 114 -3.41 8.86 25.18
C TRP A 114 -2.61 9.12 23.90
N LEU A 115 -2.09 8.09 23.26
CA LEU A 115 -1.35 8.17 22.01
C LEU A 115 -2.21 8.73 20.87
N LEU A 116 -3.45 8.25 20.74
CA LEU A 116 -4.36 8.61 19.66
C LEU A 116 -5.08 9.94 19.89
N GLU A 117 -5.14 10.41 21.16
CA GLU A 117 -5.78 11.65 21.52
C GLU A 117 -5.15 12.87 20.83
N ASP A 118 -5.98 13.80 20.35
CA ASP A 118 -5.54 15.05 19.71
C ASP A 118 -4.68 14.82 18.45
N TRP A 119 -4.80 13.65 17.82
CA TRP A 119 -4.05 13.30 16.60
C TRP A 119 -2.52 13.42 16.77
N LYS A 120 -1.99 13.08 17.94
CA LYS A 120 -0.53 13.01 18.18
C LYS A 120 0.15 11.96 17.32
N PHE A 121 -0.55 10.86 17.14
CA PHE A 121 -0.21 9.76 16.26
C PHE A 121 -1.44 9.35 15.46
N VAL A 122 -1.27 9.15 14.16
CA VAL A 122 -2.35 8.74 13.25
C VAL A 122 -1.97 7.41 12.62
N PRO A 123 -2.61 6.32 13.05
CA PRO A 123 -2.46 5.04 12.36
C PRO A 123 -3.04 5.09 10.95
N ALA A 124 -2.56 4.24 10.08
CA ALA A 124 -3.09 4.12 8.73
C ALA A 124 -4.58 3.71 8.71
N GLY A 125 -5.26 4.09 7.64
CA GLY A 125 -6.71 3.92 7.52
C GLY A 125 -7.20 2.48 7.76
N ARG A 126 -6.41 1.47 7.39
CA ARG A 126 -6.77 0.05 7.61
C ARG A 126 -6.81 -0.33 9.08
N ILE A 127 -5.89 0.20 9.88
CA ILE A 127 -5.90 0.02 11.32
C ILE A 127 -7.12 0.71 11.92
N LEU A 128 -7.41 1.96 11.51
CA LEU A 128 -8.56 2.72 12.01
C LEU A 128 -9.90 2.03 11.69
N THR A 129 -10.02 1.40 10.52
CA THR A 129 -11.27 0.71 10.12
C THR A 129 -11.38 -0.68 10.73
N GLY A 130 -10.31 -1.46 10.80
CA GLY A 130 -10.35 -2.89 11.13
C GLY A 130 -10.07 -3.23 12.59
N ALA A 131 -9.16 -2.49 13.26
CA ALA A 131 -8.72 -2.85 14.61
C ALA A 131 -9.86 -2.82 15.64
N GLY A 132 -9.94 -3.90 16.43
CA GLY A 132 -11.00 -4.06 17.43
C GLY A 132 -12.39 -4.35 16.86
N THR A 133 -12.46 -4.85 15.61
CA THR A 133 -13.68 -5.36 14.96
C THR A 133 -13.55 -6.84 14.67
N ASP A 134 -14.64 -7.49 14.28
CA ASP A 134 -14.70 -8.87 13.78
C ASP A 134 -14.56 -8.97 12.24
N GLN A 135 -14.22 -7.88 11.58
CA GLN A 135 -14.07 -7.82 10.11
C GLN A 135 -12.79 -8.54 9.67
N ASN A 136 -12.89 -9.35 8.63
CA ASN A 136 -11.73 -10.03 8.03
C ASN A 136 -11.00 -9.14 7.03
N LEU A 137 -10.50 -7.99 7.51
CA LEU A 137 -9.71 -7.01 6.76
C LEU A 137 -8.25 -7.05 7.21
N THR A 138 -7.33 -6.94 6.27
CA THR A 138 -5.93 -6.73 6.65
C THR A 138 -5.70 -5.32 7.21
N TYR A 139 -4.84 -5.20 8.22
CA TYR A 139 -4.39 -3.89 8.74
C TYR A 139 -3.15 -3.39 8.00
N PHE A 140 -2.57 -4.21 7.14
CA PHE A 140 -1.45 -3.81 6.29
C PHE A 140 -1.91 -3.07 5.05
N ASN A 141 -1.26 -1.95 4.76
CA ASN A 141 -1.49 -1.21 3.54
C ASN A 141 -0.62 -1.70 2.38
N CYS A 142 0.55 -2.24 2.70
CA CYS A 142 1.66 -2.45 1.77
C CYS A 142 2.07 -3.91 1.77
N TYR A 143 2.16 -4.48 0.57
CA TYR A 143 2.58 -5.86 0.32
C TYR A 143 3.57 -5.89 -0.83
N VAL A 144 4.53 -6.79 -0.77
CA VAL A 144 5.30 -7.24 -1.92
C VAL A 144 5.13 -8.74 -2.03
N ILE A 145 4.70 -9.22 -3.19
CA ILE A 145 4.64 -10.65 -3.50
C ILE A 145 5.87 -11.07 -4.30
N PRO A 146 6.25 -12.36 -4.28
CA PRO A 146 7.36 -12.85 -5.09
C PRO A 146 7.20 -12.48 -6.57
N SER A 147 8.32 -12.30 -7.25
CA SER A 147 8.34 -12.19 -8.71
C SER A 147 7.60 -13.38 -9.34
N PRO A 148 6.78 -13.18 -10.38
CA PRO A 148 6.07 -14.28 -11.04
C PRO A 148 7.06 -15.33 -11.56
N LYS A 149 6.81 -16.60 -11.34
CA LYS A 149 7.60 -17.64 -12.05
C LYS A 149 7.38 -17.51 -13.55
N ASP A 150 8.45 -17.67 -14.33
CA ASP A 150 8.42 -17.51 -15.80
C ASP A 150 7.69 -18.67 -16.51
N SER A 151 6.42 -18.79 -16.20
CA SER A 151 5.49 -19.76 -16.80
C SER A 151 4.06 -19.21 -16.74
N ARG A 152 3.17 -19.70 -17.62
CA ARG A 152 1.75 -19.33 -17.57
C ARG A 152 1.14 -19.58 -16.18
N GLY A 153 1.42 -20.75 -15.60
CA GLY A 153 0.95 -21.10 -14.25
C GLY A 153 1.46 -20.12 -13.20
N GLY A 154 2.76 -19.79 -13.20
CA GLY A 154 3.36 -18.84 -12.27
C GLY A 154 2.78 -17.43 -12.39
N ILE A 155 2.58 -16.95 -13.63
CA ILE A 155 1.97 -15.64 -13.88
C ILE A 155 0.53 -15.58 -13.33
N ILE A 156 -0.28 -16.61 -13.58
CA ILE A 156 -1.67 -16.68 -13.10
C ILE A 156 -1.71 -16.87 -11.57
N THR A 157 -0.78 -17.61 -10.99
CA THR A 157 -0.65 -17.71 -9.52
C THR A 157 -0.41 -16.35 -8.90
N SER A 158 0.55 -15.56 -9.41
CA SER A 158 0.80 -14.21 -8.91
C SER A 158 -0.39 -13.27 -9.13
N LEU A 159 -1.13 -13.43 -10.23
CA LEU A 159 -2.38 -12.69 -10.46
C LEU A 159 -3.43 -13.01 -9.39
N GLY A 160 -3.62 -14.28 -9.06
CA GLY A 160 -4.52 -14.72 -7.99
C GLY A 160 -4.11 -14.15 -6.63
N GLN A 161 -2.82 -14.26 -6.27
CA GLN A 161 -2.27 -13.71 -5.03
C GLN A 161 -2.50 -12.20 -4.91
N MET A 162 -2.21 -11.47 -5.98
CA MET A 162 -2.45 -10.02 -6.05
C MET A 162 -3.94 -9.69 -5.84
N THR A 163 -4.83 -10.41 -6.51
CA THR A 163 -6.29 -10.20 -6.45
C THR A 163 -6.81 -10.42 -5.03
N GLU A 164 -6.40 -11.49 -4.36
CA GLU A 164 -6.80 -11.78 -2.99
C GLU A 164 -6.33 -10.72 -1.99
N ILE A 165 -5.09 -10.27 -2.10
CA ILE A 165 -4.56 -9.21 -1.23
C ILE A 165 -5.31 -7.90 -1.46
N MET A 166 -5.53 -7.52 -2.73
CA MET A 166 -6.20 -6.27 -3.07
C MET A 166 -7.66 -6.25 -2.63
N SER A 167 -8.39 -7.36 -2.78
CA SER A 167 -9.80 -7.45 -2.36
C SER A 167 -9.96 -7.30 -0.84
N ARG A 168 -8.93 -7.63 -0.05
CA ARG A 168 -8.89 -7.42 1.41
C ARG A 168 -8.31 -6.06 1.83
N GLY A 169 -7.96 -5.23 0.87
CA GLY A 169 -7.55 -3.85 1.10
C GLY A 169 -6.06 -3.57 1.05
N GLY A 170 -5.20 -4.56 0.76
CA GLY A 170 -3.76 -4.37 0.58
C GLY A 170 -3.40 -3.82 -0.80
N GLY A 171 -2.41 -2.93 -0.89
CA GLY A 171 -1.75 -2.58 -2.13
C GLY A 171 -0.57 -3.53 -2.38
N VAL A 172 -0.29 -3.88 -3.62
CA VAL A 172 0.70 -4.90 -3.98
C VAL A 172 1.81 -4.33 -4.85
N GLY A 173 3.04 -4.71 -4.57
CA GLY A 173 4.17 -4.53 -5.46
C GLY A 173 4.72 -5.86 -5.95
N MET A 174 5.19 -5.92 -7.18
CA MET A 174 5.89 -7.07 -7.74
C MET A 174 6.97 -6.66 -8.73
N ASN A 175 8.04 -7.46 -8.79
CA ASN A 175 9.12 -7.27 -9.76
C ASN A 175 8.93 -8.24 -10.93
N LEU A 176 8.86 -7.72 -12.14
CA LEU A 176 8.60 -8.48 -13.38
C LEU A 176 9.87 -9.00 -14.04
N SER A 177 11.05 -8.75 -13.48
CA SER A 177 12.35 -9.09 -14.10
C SER A 177 12.60 -10.59 -14.20
N SER A 178 11.80 -11.41 -13.53
CA SER A 178 11.81 -12.86 -13.67
C SER A 178 11.24 -13.36 -15.00
N LEU A 179 10.38 -12.58 -15.66
CA LEU A 179 9.70 -12.97 -16.89
C LEU A 179 10.63 -12.82 -18.09
N ARG A 180 10.70 -13.85 -18.93
CA ARG A 180 11.50 -13.81 -20.18
C ARG A 180 11.09 -12.67 -21.07
N PRO A 181 12.04 -12.06 -21.78
CA PRO A 181 11.77 -10.89 -22.61
C PRO A 181 10.89 -11.21 -23.82
N LYS A 182 10.34 -10.17 -24.40
CA LYS A 182 9.57 -10.20 -25.64
C LYS A 182 10.37 -10.90 -26.75
N HIS A 183 9.70 -11.73 -27.52
CA HIS A 183 10.25 -12.56 -28.60
C HIS A 183 11.20 -13.68 -28.17
N ALA A 184 11.48 -13.86 -26.88
CA ALA A 184 12.22 -15.04 -26.40
C ALA A 184 11.47 -16.33 -26.77
N TYR A 185 12.23 -17.37 -27.15
CA TYR A 185 11.65 -18.64 -27.57
C TYR A 185 10.98 -19.38 -26.41
N VAL A 186 9.79 -19.92 -26.66
CA VAL A 186 9.01 -20.73 -25.71
C VAL A 186 8.89 -22.16 -26.25
N LYS A 187 9.76 -23.04 -25.76
CA LYS A 187 9.90 -24.44 -26.23
C LYS A 187 8.57 -25.20 -26.19
N GLY A 188 7.77 -25.06 -25.13
CA GLY A 188 6.55 -25.85 -24.91
C GLY A 188 5.43 -25.61 -25.89
N VAL A 189 5.46 -24.49 -26.66
CA VAL A 189 4.45 -24.13 -27.67
C VAL A 189 5.08 -23.79 -29.01
N ASN A 190 6.39 -23.97 -29.14
CA ASN A 190 7.15 -23.59 -30.35
C ASN A 190 6.84 -22.15 -30.82
N GLY A 191 6.74 -21.23 -29.88
CA GLY A 191 6.32 -19.85 -30.10
C GLY A 191 7.27 -18.81 -29.48
N ARG A 192 6.78 -17.59 -29.36
CA ARG A 192 7.52 -16.45 -28.83
C ARG A 192 6.81 -15.85 -27.63
N SER A 193 7.59 -15.34 -26.66
CA SER A 193 7.09 -14.62 -25.50
C SER A 193 6.50 -13.27 -25.89
N SER A 194 5.41 -12.87 -25.24
CA SER A 194 4.84 -11.51 -25.32
C SER A 194 5.64 -10.48 -24.53
N GLY A 195 6.52 -10.92 -23.61
CA GLY A 195 7.37 -10.06 -22.82
C GLY A 195 6.75 -9.59 -21.50
N SER A 196 7.60 -9.03 -20.63
CA SER A 196 7.25 -8.59 -19.29
C SER A 196 6.22 -7.44 -19.29
N VAL A 197 6.30 -6.51 -20.24
CA VAL A 197 5.35 -5.37 -20.34
C VAL A 197 3.94 -5.83 -20.65
N SER A 198 3.77 -6.83 -21.53
CA SER A 198 2.43 -7.38 -21.85
C SER A 198 1.78 -8.08 -20.65
N TRP A 199 2.57 -8.80 -19.86
CA TRP A 199 2.07 -9.38 -18.61
C TRP A 199 1.81 -8.32 -17.54
N GLY A 200 2.63 -7.26 -17.50
CA GLY A 200 2.37 -6.08 -16.67
C GLY A 200 1.04 -5.41 -17.00
N ALA A 201 0.66 -5.36 -18.28
CA ALA A 201 -0.64 -4.84 -18.71
C ALA A 201 -1.81 -5.70 -18.19
N LEU A 202 -1.67 -7.04 -18.15
CA LEU A 202 -2.68 -7.92 -17.54
C LEU A 202 -2.88 -7.61 -16.05
N TYR A 203 -1.79 -7.51 -15.28
CA TYR A 203 -1.86 -7.17 -13.85
C TYR A 203 -2.49 -5.80 -13.62
N SER A 204 -2.12 -4.81 -14.44
CA SER A 204 -2.69 -3.47 -14.43
C SER A 204 -4.20 -3.47 -14.73
N PHE A 205 -4.64 -4.23 -15.72
CA PHE A 205 -6.05 -4.35 -16.07
C PHE A 205 -6.88 -4.91 -14.90
N VAL A 206 -6.45 -6.02 -14.30
CA VAL A 206 -7.15 -6.63 -13.16
C VAL A 206 -7.16 -5.70 -11.95
N THR A 207 -6.07 -4.96 -11.70
CA THR A 207 -6.02 -3.93 -10.63
C THR A 207 -7.16 -2.91 -10.77
N GLY A 208 -7.47 -2.49 -12.00
CA GLY A 208 -8.56 -1.54 -12.28
C GLY A 208 -9.97 -2.09 -12.05
N LEU A 209 -10.13 -3.43 -12.01
CA LEU A 209 -11.41 -4.08 -11.75
C LEU A 209 -11.70 -4.27 -10.25
N ILE A 210 -10.68 -4.24 -9.40
CA ILE A 210 -10.83 -4.56 -7.98
C ILE A 210 -11.21 -3.31 -7.20
N GLU A 211 -12.39 -3.36 -6.58
CA GLU A 211 -12.83 -2.37 -5.59
C GLU A 211 -12.65 -2.92 -4.18
N GLN A 212 -11.87 -2.23 -3.37
CA GLN A 212 -11.58 -2.59 -1.98
C GLN A 212 -12.74 -2.17 -1.08
N GLY A 213 -13.70 -3.07 -0.85
CA GLY A 213 -14.83 -2.80 0.05
C GLY A 213 -15.63 -1.54 -0.30
N GLY A 214 -15.81 -1.23 -1.60
CA GLY A 214 -16.63 -0.12 -2.10
C GLY A 214 -16.04 1.29 -1.90
N SER A 215 -14.79 1.43 -1.41
CA SER A 215 -14.24 2.74 -1.08
C SER A 215 -12.88 3.07 -1.69
N ARG A 216 -12.14 2.10 -2.18
CA ARG A 216 -10.81 2.27 -2.80
C ARG A 216 -10.64 1.34 -3.99
N ARG A 217 -9.96 1.80 -5.02
CA ARG A 217 -9.50 0.96 -6.14
C ARG A 217 -8.25 0.18 -5.73
N GLY A 218 -7.98 -0.93 -6.40
CA GLY A 218 -6.73 -1.67 -6.30
C GLY A 218 -5.52 -0.76 -6.52
N ALA A 219 -4.39 -1.08 -5.89
CA ALA A 219 -3.14 -0.33 -6.04
C ALA A 219 -2.01 -1.31 -6.33
N LEU A 220 -1.24 -1.05 -7.40
CA LEU A 220 -0.17 -1.90 -7.89
C LEU A 220 1.10 -1.10 -8.16
N MET A 221 2.25 -1.67 -7.80
CA MET A 221 3.58 -1.27 -8.29
C MET A 221 4.16 -2.39 -9.13
N LEU A 222 4.62 -2.06 -10.31
CA LEU A 222 5.41 -2.95 -11.17
C LEU A 222 6.83 -2.41 -11.27
N ILE A 223 7.81 -3.25 -10.97
CA ILE A 223 9.23 -2.92 -11.14
C ILE A 223 9.81 -3.79 -12.27
N LEU A 224 10.67 -3.19 -13.08
CA LEU A 224 11.54 -3.90 -14.01
C LEU A 224 12.98 -3.42 -13.77
N ASN A 225 13.91 -4.36 -13.64
CA ASN A 225 15.31 -4.02 -13.39
C ASN A 225 16.00 -3.53 -14.68
N ILE A 226 16.91 -2.59 -14.54
CA ILE A 226 17.61 -1.90 -15.64
C ILE A 226 18.37 -2.83 -16.57
N TRP A 227 18.73 -4.02 -16.11
CA TRP A 227 19.44 -5.01 -16.90
C TRP A 227 18.51 -5.86 -17.80
N HIS A 228 17.17 -5.76 -17.63
CA HIS A 228 16.23 -6.58 -18.37
C HIS A 228 16.09 -6.14 -19.85
N PRO A 229 16.01 -7.07 -20.83
CA PRO A 229 15.92 -6.70 -22.26
C PRO A 229 14.70 -5.86 -22.63
N ASP A 230 13.55 -5.99 -21.93
CA ASP A 230 12.34 -5.21 -22.19
C ASP A 230 12.35 -3.82 -21.54
N ILE A 231 13.49 -3.35 -21.01
CA ILE A 231 13.54 -2.14 -20.18
C ILE A 231 13.10 -0.88 -20.91
N LEU A 232 13.46 -0.72 -22.17
CA LEU A 232 13.09 0.48 -22.96
C LEU A 232 11.58 0.52 -23.22
N ASP A 233 10.97 -0.63 -23.56
CA ASP A 233 9.52 -0.75 -23.73
C ASP A 233 8.79 -0.46 -22.40
N PHE A 234 9.37 -0.87 -21.27
CA PHE A 234 8.81 -0.62 -19.94
C PHE A 234 8.88 0.88 -19.56
N ILE A 235 10.02 1.52 -19.76
CA ILE A 235 10.22 2.96 -19.47
C ILE A 235 9.19 3.82 -20.20
N THR A 236 8.86 3.47 -21.46
CA THR A 236 7.95 4.26 -22.29
C THR A 236 6.50 3.81 -22.22
N SER A 237 6.19 2.73 -21.49
CA SER A 237 4.86 2.07 -21.50
C SER A 237 3.69 2.95 -21.06
N LYS A 238 3.94 4.04 -20.34
CA LYS A 238 2.93 5.03 -19.92
C LYS A 238 2.84 6.28 -20.79
N ARG A 239 3.77 6.47 -21.70
CA ARG A 239 3.66 7.56 -22.69
C ARG A 239 2.51 7.28 -23.67
N GLU A 240 2.27 6.01 -23.99
CA GLU A 240 1.11 5.53 -24.73
C GLU A 240 0.09 5.02 -23.71
N MET A 241 -1.02 5.76 -23.55
CA MET A 241 -2.03 5.58 -22.47
C MET A 241 -2.79 4.24 -22.49
N ASP A 242 -2.38 3.25 -23.27
CA ASP A 242 -3.11 2.01 -23.51
C ASP A 242 -2.53 0.74 -22.88
N LYS A 243 -1.28 0.76 -22.39
CA LYS A 243 -0.60 -0.47 -21.93
C LYS A 243 -0.70 -0.70 -20.42
N ILE A 244 -0.24 0.24 -19.59
CA ILE A 244 -0.24 0.10 -18.14
C ILE A 244 -0.91 1.32 -17.50
N VAL A 245 -2.22 1.23 -17.22
CA VAL A 245 -3.04 2.37 -16.78
C VAL A 245 -3.26 2.39 -15.27
N ASN A 246 -3.47 1.21 -14.64
CA ASN A 246 -3.85 1.10 -13.22
C ASN A 246 -2.70 0.60 -12.32
N ALA A 247 -1.47 0.74 -12.75
CA ALA A 247 -0.30 0.40 -11.94
C ALA A 247 0.70 1.54 -11.97
N ASN A 248 1.38 1.77 -10.86
CA ASN A 248 2.60 2.57 -10.82
C ASN A 248 3.76 1.74 -11.36
N ILE A 249 4.71 2.37 -12.02
CA ILE A 249 5.90 1.70 -12.55
C ILE A 249 7.18 2.34 -12.04
N SER A 250 8.19 1.51 -11.75
CA SER A 250 9.52 1.97 -11.36
C SER A 250 10.62 1.11 -11.98
N VAL A 251 11.74 1.73 -12.29
CA VAL A 251 12.93 1.03 -12.78
C VAL A 251 13.84 0.69 -11.62
N GLY A 252 14.21 -0.58 -11.49
CA GLY A 252 15.22 -1.04 -10.54
C GLY A 252 16.62 -0.70 -11.04
N ILE A 253 17.27 0.27 -10.40
CA ILE A 253 18.57 0.83 -10.78
C ILE A 253 19.67 0.22 -9.94
N THR A 254 20.78 -0.21 -10.60
CA THR A 254 21.98 -0.69 -9.94
C THR A 254 23.05 0.40 -9.83
N ASP A 255 23.98 0.27 -8.90
CA ASP A 255 25.13 1.18 -8.76
C ASP A 255 26.04 1.11 -9.99
N ASP A 256 26.18 -0.06 -10.62
CA ASP A 256 26.96 -0.25 -11.87
C ASP A 256 26.34 0.50 -13.05
N PHE A 257 25.00 0.47 -13.18
CA PHE A 257 24.33 1.29 -14.21
C PHE A 257 24.59 2.77 -14.00
N MET A 258 24.50 3.27 -12.77
CA MET A 258 24.79 4.67 -12.47
C MET A 258 26.25 5.03 -12.70
N ALA A 259 27.18 4.11 -12.51
CA ALA A 259 28.58 4.29 -12.89
C ALA A 259 28.74 4.42 -14.41
N ALA A 260 28.08 3.55 -15.19
CA ALA A 260 28.06 3.64 -16.66
C ALA A 260 27.43 4.96 -17.16
N VAL A 261 26.34 5.43 -16.53
CA VAL A 261 25.74 6.76 -16.84
C VAL A 261 26.73 7.90 -16.62
N ARG A 262 27.48 7.89 -15.50
CA ARG A 262 28.47 8.93 -15.19
C ARG A 262 29.66 8.94 -16.15
N SER A 263 30.13 7.75 -16.55
CA SER A 263 31.26 7.59 -17.47
C SER A 263 30.88 7.65 -18.94
N ASP A 264 29.61 7.88 -19.27
CA ASP A 264 29.07 7.81 -20.65
C ASP A 264 29.38 6.47 -21.34
N GLY A 265 29.38 5.41 -20.53
CA GLY A 265 29.69 4.06 -20.95
C GLY A 265 28.51 3.35 -21.63
N ASP A 266 28.79 2.15 -22.12
CA ASP A 266 27.78 1.26 -22.69
C ASP A 266 27.09 0.46 -21.59
N TRP A 267 25.81 0.11 -21.81
CA TRP A 267 25.02 -0.77 -20.97
C TRP A 267 24.40 -1.89 -21.79
N THR A 268 24.74 -3.12 -21.46
CA THR A 268 24.17 -4.30 -22.12
C THR A 268 23.08 -4.89 -21.26
N THR A 269 21.95 -5.21 -21.87
CA THR A 269 20.87 -5.94 -21.19
C THR A 269 21.08 -7.45 -21.30
N TYR A 270 20.63 -8.19 -20.29
CA TYR A 270 20.85 -9.62 -20.16
C TYR A 270 19.59 -10.35 -19.73
N PHE A 271 19.55 -11.64 -20.02
CA PHE A 271 18.57 -12.54 -19.41
C PHE A 271 19.24 -13.92 -19.21
N PRO A 272 18.78 -14.73 -18.23
CA PRO A 272 19.27 -16.11 -18.07
C PRO A 272 19.14 -16.94 -19.34
N ASP A 273 20.03 -17.90 -19.50
CA ASP A 273 19.86 -18.93 -20.52
C ASP A 273 18.66 -19.82 -20.19
N THR A 274 17.54 -19.62 -20.86
CA THR A 274 16.29 -20.37 -20.63
C THR A 274 16.39 -21.83 -21.08
N SER A 275 17.48 -22.24 -21.74
CA SER A 275 17.76 -23.62 -22.09
C SER A 275 18.48 -24.41 -20.99
N ASP A 276 18.96 -23.74 -19.93
CA ASP A 276 19.57 -24.37 -18.77
C ASP A 276 18.57 -25.36 -18.13
N PRO A 277 18.95 -26.61 -17.86
CA PRO A 277 18.07 -27.63 -17.29
C PRO A 277 17.45 -27.24 -15.95
N GLU A 278 18.17 -26.44 -15.15
CA GLU A 278 17.72 -25.98 -13.83
C GLU A 278 17.01 -24.61 -13.88
N TYR A 279 16.79 -24.04 -15.07
CA TYR A 279 16.18 -22.70 -15.21
C TYR A 279 14.84 -22.59 -14.46
N ASN A 280 13.92 -23.51 -14.66
CA ASN A 280 12.60 -23.48 -14.05
C ASN A 280 12.63 -23.65 -12.53
N GLU A 281 13.68 -24.26 -11.99
CA GLU A 281 13.85 -24.53 -10.56
C GLU A 281 14.59 -23.39 -9.84
N LYS A 282 15.67 -22.88 -10.45
CA LYS A 282 16.63 -21.97 -9.81
C LYS A 282 16.39 -20.49 -10.11
N TRP A 283 15.67 -20.17 -11.21
CA TRP A 283 15.44 -18.78 -11.59
C TRP A 283 14.29 -18.16 -10.81
N ASP A 284 14.58 -17.11 -10.07
CA ASP A 284 13.64 -16.37 -9.23
C ASP A 284 13.56 -14.85 -9.51
N GLY A 285 14.26 -14.38 -10.57
CA GLY A 285 14.29 -12.97 -10.95
C GLY A 285 15.54 -12.21 -10.47
N ASP A 286 16.42 -12.86 -9.70
CA ASP A 286 17.69 -12.31 -9.23
C ASP A 286 18.84 -12.75 -10.16
N LEU A 287 19.32 -11.81 -11.00
CA LEU A 287 20.36 -12.09 -11.98
C LEU A 287 21.72 -12.34 -11.32
N ASP A 288 22.03 -11.65 -10.24
CA ASP A 288 23.31 -11.80 -9.55
C ASP A 288 23.39 -13.16 -8.85
N LYS A 289 22.29 -13.57 -8.22
CA LYS A 289 22.16 -14.92 -7.65
C LYS A 289 22.29 -16.00 -8.72
N TRP A 290 21.67 -15.81 -9.89
CA TRP A 290 21.79 -16.73 -11.02
C TRP A 290 23.25 -16.89 -11.47
N VAL A 291 23.96 -15.76 -11.64
CA VAL A 291 25.39 -15.76 -12.00
C VAL A 291 26.26 -16.37 -10.91
N ALA A 292 25.97 -16.10 -9.63
CA ALA A 292 26.69 -16.68 -8.50
C ALA A 292 26.57 -18.21 -8.41
N LEU A 293 25.49 -18.80 -8.95
CA LEU A 293 25.33 -20.24 -9.12
C LEU A 293 26.15 -20.81 -10.30
N GLY A 294 26.97 -20.00 -10.95
CA GLY A 294 27.77 -20.41 -12.13
C GLY A 294 26.93 -20.53 -13.41
N LYS A 295 25.72 -20.00 -13.42
CA LYS A 295 24.79 -20.09 -14.54
C LYS A 295 25.02 -18.99 -15.57
N LYS A 296 24.72 -19.29 -16.85
CA LYS A 296 24.96 -18.39 -17.96
C LYS A 296 23.86 -17.36 -18.12
N LYS A 297 24.24 -16.10 -18.33
CA LYS A 297 23.36 -15.02 -18.80
C LYS A 297 23.64 -14.73 -20.28
N ILE A 298 22.58 -14.50 -21.05
CA ILE A 298 22.63 -14.21 -22.48
C ILE A 298 22.54 -12.69 -22.68
N PRO A 299 23.47 -12.07 -23.42
CA PRO A 299 23.37 -10.67 -23.78
C PRO A 299 22.28 -10.48 -24.88
N TYR A 300 21.58 -9.36 -24.80
CA TYR A 300 20.55 -8.99 -25.77
C TYR A 300 20.94 -7.73 -26.57
N GLN A 301 20.80 -6.56 -25.96
CA GLN A 301 21.05 -5.28 -26.62
C GLN A 301 22.03 -4.45 -25.81
N THR A 302 22.86 -3.67 -26.52
CA THR A 302 23.78 -2.71 -25.91
C THR A 302 23.37 -1.30 -26.33
N HIS A 303 23.25 -0.41 -25.35
CA HIS A 303 22.88 0.98 -25.51
C HIS A 303 23.87 1.88 -24.76
N LYS A 304 23.92 3.15 -25.05
CA LYS A 304 24.54 4.12 -24.15
C LYS A 304 23.72 4.20 -22.86
N ALA A 305 24.37 4.02 -21.71
CA ALA A 305 23.72 4.10 -20.41
C ALA A 305 23.01 5.45 -20.21
N ARG A 306 23.63 6.53 -20.70
CA ARG A 306 23.07 7.88 -20.65
C ARG A 306 21.79 8.02 -21.47
N ASP A 307 21.65 7.34 -22.61
CA ASP A 307 20.43 7.39 -23.42
C ASP A 307 19.27 6.70 -22.71
N ILE A 308 19.52 5.56 -22.04
CA ILE A 308 18.51 4.91 -21.20
C ILE A 308 18.10 5.84 -20.06
N TRP A 309 19.07 6.45 -19.38
CA TRP A 309 18.81 7.40 -18.28
C TRP A 309 18.00 8.61 -18.74
N ASN A 310 18.33 9.20 -19.88
CA ASN A 310 17.58 10.30 -20.48
C ASN A 310 16.13 9.87 -20.82
N SER A 311 15.94 8.65 -21.33
CA SER A 311 14.59 8.11 -21.60
C SER A 311 13.75 7.98 -20.33
N ILE A 312 14.35 7.59 -19.19
CA ILE A 312 13.69 7.60 -17.87
C ILE A 312 13.25 9.01 -17.50
N ILE A 313 14.16 9.99 -17.59
CA ILE A 313 13.90 11.40 -17.25
C ILE A 313 12.78 11.98 -18.12
N GLU A 314 12.87 11.78 -19.44
CA GLU A 314 11.85 12.26 -20.40
C GLU A 314 10.48 11.62 -20.14
N SER A 315 10.42 10.31 -19.83
CA SER A 315 9.17 9.64 -19.48
C SER A 315 8.59 10.19 -18.19
N ALA A 316 9.43 10.34 -17.17
CA ALA A 316 9.00 10.91 -15.87
C ALA A 316 8.51 12.36 -16.03
N TRP A 317 9.15 13.14 -16.88
CA TRP A 317 8.69 14.51 -17.19
C TRP A 317 7.34 14.50 -17.93
N ALA A 318 7.14 13.59 -18.88
CA ALA A 318 5.95 13.55 -19.72
C ALA A 318 4.72 12.98 -19.01
N SER A 319 4.91 11.96 -18.13
CA SER A 319 3.82 11.18 -17.51
C SER A 319 3.95 10.98 -16.01
N ALA A 320 4.89 11.66 -15.33
CA ALA A 320 5.24 11.50 -13.92
C ALA A 320 5.80 10.11 -13.55
N GLU A 321 6.01 9.23 -14.54
CA GLU A 321 6.55 7.86 -14.36
C GLU A 321 7.45 7.47 -15.54
N PRO A 322 8.38 6.52 -15.35
CA PRO A 322 8.58 5.68 -14.18
C PRO A 322 9.27 6.40 -13.02
N GLY A 323 9.07 5.88 -11.81
CA GLY A 323 9.94 6.14 -10.67
C GLY A 323 11.28 5.40 -10.83
N VAL A 324 12.23 5.66 -9.91
CA VAL A 324 13.48 4.92 -9.81
C VAL A 324 13.62 4.29 -8.43
N PHE A 325 14.12 3.06 -8.40
CA PHE A 325 14.35 2.29 -7.19
C PHE A 325 15.81 1.83 -7.17
N PHE A 326 16.62 2.42 -6.30
CA PHE A 326 18.06 2.10 -6.18
C PHE A 326 18.25 0.82 -5.35
N VAL A 327 18.04 -0.33 -5.99
CA VAL A 327 17.94 -1.63 -5.32
C VAL A 327 19.19 -2.00 -4.53
N ASP A 328 20.41 -1.72 -5.06
CA ASP A 328 21.67 -2.04 -4.38
C ASP A 328 21.81 -1.24 -3.08
N ARG A 329 21.45 0.05 -3.10
CA ARG A 329 21.49 0.92 -1.93
C ARG A 329 20.49 0.52 -0.87
N TYR A 330 19.27 0.13 -1.29
CA TYR A 330 18.28 -0.40 -0.37
C TYR A 330 18.80 -1.64 0.37
N ASN A 331 19.32 -2.61 -0.37
CA ASN A 331 19.85 -3.84 0.23
C ASN A 331 21.07 -3.57 1.12
N LYS A 332 21.98 -2.70 0.69
CA LYS A 332 23.17 -2.30 1.47
C LYS A 332 22.82 -1.63 2.79
N MET A 333 21.72 -0.84 2.83
CA MET A 333 21.29 -0.08 3.99
C MET A 333 20.17 -0.76 4.78
N SER A 334 19.63 -1.88 4.30
CA SER A 334 18.56 -2.62 4.97
C SER A 334 19.01 -3.17 6.31
N ASN A 335 18.21 -2.98 7.36
CA ASN A 335 18.46 -3.57 8.68
C ASN A 335 18.29 -5.09 8.69
N SER A 336 17.52 -5.63 7.74
CA SER A 336 17.24 -7.07 7.60
C SER A 336 18.00 -7.74 6.45
N TRP A 337 19.11 -7.13 5.99
CA TRP A 337 19.95 -7.64 4.89
C TRP A 337 20.38 -9.12 5.05
N TYR A 338 20.60 -9.54 6.28
CA TYR A 338 21.01 -10.90 6.64
C TYR A 338 19.88 -11.94 6.57
N TYR A 339 18.65 -11.48 6.53
CA TYR A 339 17.46 -12.34 6.54
C TYR A 339 16.82 -12.47 5.15
N SER A 340 16.52 -11.34 4.50
CA SER A 340 15.86 -11.35 3.21
C SER A 340 16.22 -10.10 2.38
N SER A 341 16.45 -10.29 1.08
CA SER A 341 16.76 -9.21 0.16
C SER A 341 15.49 -8.48 -0.30
N ILE A 342 15.61 -7.16 -0.43
CA ILE A 342 14.57 -6.28 -0.94
C ILE A 342 14.61 -6.34 -2.48
N GLN A 343 13.47 -6.65 -3.11
CA GLN A 343 13.37 -6.81 -4.57
C GLN A 343 12.37 -5.86 -5.21
N CYS A 344 11.46 -5.27 -4.41
CA CYS A 344 10.39 -4.42 -4.90
C CYS A 344 9.98 -3.41 -3.83
N THR A 345 9.13 -2.48 -4.20
CA THR A 345 8.46 -1.58 -3.26
C THR A 345 6.95 -1.83 -3.24
N ASN A 346 6.26 -1.30 -2.23
CA ASN A 346 4.81 -1.17 -2.23
C ASN A 346 4.32 -0.20 -3.35
N PRO A 347 3.01 -0.07 -3.58
CA PRO A 347 2.48 0.75 -4.69
C PRO A 347 2.91 2.22 -4.70
N CYS A 348 3.09 2.85 -3.54
CA CYS A 348 3.49 4.27 -3.45
C CYS A 348 5.02 4.46 -3.46
N GLY A 349 5.81 3.39 -3.36
CA GLY A 349 7.25 3.43 -3.45
C GLY A 349 8.00 3.81 -2.17
N GLU A 350 7.30 4.05 -1.05
CA GLU A 350 7.91 4.46 0.22
C GLU A 350 8.56 3.32 1.01
N GLN A 351 8.17 2.07 0.74
CA GLN A 351 8.67 0.89 1.45
C GLN A 351 9.29 -0.11 0.49
N GLY A 352 10.60 -0.29 0.58
CA GLY A 352 11.28 -1.45 0.01
C GLY A 352 11.00 -2.68 0.87
N LEU A 353 10.50 -3.74 0.26
CA LEU A 353 10.08 -4.96 0.95
C LEU A 353 10.66 -6.21 0.27
N PRO A 354 11.01 -7.25 1.03
CA PRO A 354 11.30 -8.55 0.48
C PRO A 354 10.03 -9.25 -0.02
N PRO A 355 10.15 -10.36 -0.75
CA PRO A 355 9.01 -11.21 -1.08
C PRO A 355 8.21 -11.60 0.17
N TRP A 356 6.88 -11.51 0.08
CA TRP A 356 5.95 -11.70 1.18
C TRP A 356 6.05 -10.67 2.32
N GLY A 357 6.94 -9.69 2.17
CA GLY A 357 7.04 -8.57 3.11
C GLY A 357 5.79 -7.70 3.08
N VAL A 358 5.41 -7.23 4.25
CA VAL A 358 4.29 -6.33 4.46
C VAL A 358 4.68 -5.19 5.39
N CYS A 359 3.89 -4.13 5.42
CA CYS A 359 4.12 -3.03 6.33
C CYS A 359 2.81 -2.43 6.82
N ASN A 360 2.70 -2.28 8.15
CA ASN A 360 1.70 -1.42 8.77
C ASN A 360 2.27 -0.01 8.91
N LEU A 361 1.40 0.99 8.90
CA LEU A 361 1.83 2.38 8.84
C LEU A 361 1.19 3.21 9.94
N GLY A 362 1.93 4.23 10.39
CA GLY A 362 1.44 5.26 11.28
C GLY A 362 2.36 6.48 11.24
N SER A 363 1.82 7.66 11.49
CA SER A 363 2.56 8.91 11.43
C SER A 363 2.43 9.71 12.73
N ILE A 364 3.55 10.15 13.27
CA ILE A 364 3.59 11.09 14.40
C ILE A 364 3.39 12.50 13.87
N ASN A 365 2.44 13.23 14.43
CA ASN A 365 2.16 14.62 14.08
C ASN A 365 3.06 15.56 14.84
N LEU A 366 4.20 15.94 14.24
CA LEU A 366 5.21 16.78 14.86
C LEU A 366 4.67 18.15 15.31
N SER A 367 3.63 18.66 14.64
CA SER A 367 3.02 19.94 15.02
C SER A 367 2.43 19.97 16.43
N LYS A 368 2.14 18.79 17.03
CA LYS A 368 1.59 18.66 18.37
C LYS A 368 2.65 18.77 19.48
N PHE A 369 3.92 18.76 19.14
CA PHE A 369 5.04 18.74 20.09
C PHE A 369 5.78 20.08 20.18
N VAL A 370 5.07 21.19 19.93
CA VAL A 370 5.62 22.55 20.12
C VAL A 370 4.75 23.33 21.10
N LYS A 371 5.40 23.89 22.14
CA LYS A 371 4.79 24.80 23.09
C LYS A 371 5.76 25.93 23.37
N ASN A 372 5.31 27.19 23.32
CA ASN A 372 6.11 28.38 23.58
C ASN A 372 7.43 28.39 22.78
N LYS A 373 7.36 28.07 21.48
CA LYS A 373 8.52 28.00 20.56
C LYS A 373 9.60 26.98 20.96
N LYS A 374 9.25 25.97 21.73
CA LYS A 374 10.16 24.92 22.19
C LYS A 374 9.56 23.54 21.88
N VAL A 375 10.43 22.60 21.51
CA VAL A 375 10.03 21.21 21.28
C VAL A 375 9.80 20.50 22.61
N LEU A 376 8.70 19.78 22.72
CA LEU A 376 8.35 18.94 23.88
C LEU A 376 9.00 17.55 23.71
N TRP A 377 10.31 17.45 23.94
CA TRP A 377 11.09 16.24 23.68
C TRP A 377 10.63 15.01 24.48
N ASP A 378 10.23 15.19 25.74
CA ASP A 378 9.76 14.08 26.58
C ASP A 378 8.45 13.51 26.06
N ASP A 379 7.49 14.36 25.66
CA ASP A 379 6.22 13.95 25.07
C ASP A 379 6.44 13.29 23.71
N LEU A 380 7.32 13.83 22.88
CA LEU A 380 7.69 13.24 21.59
C LEU A 380 8.34 11.86 21.79
N GLY A 381 9.30 11.75 22.70
CA GLY A 381 9.97 10.49 23.03
C GLY A 381 9.01 9.42 23.57
N LYS A 382 8.06 9.82 24.43
CA LYS A 382 6.99 8.93 24.89
C LYS A 382 6.12 8.48 23.71
N THR A 383 5.71 9.42 22.86
CA THR A 383 4.88 9.11 21.67
C THR A 383 5.58 8.12 20.75
N VAL A 384 6.87 8.29 20.46
CA VAL A 384 7.65 7.34 19.65
C VAL A 384 7.61 5.94 20.25
N ARG A 385 7.93 5.79 21.53
CA ARG A 385 7.94 4.47 22.20
C ARG A 385 6.57 3.79 22.17
N THR A 386 5.52 4.55 22.49
CA THR A 386 4.16 4.01 22.50
C THR A 386 3.67 3.69 21.07
N SER A 387 4.06 4.48 20.04
CA SER A 387 3.75 4.20 18.64
C SER A 387 4.41 2.92 18.13
N VAL A 388 5.68 2.68 18.48
CA VAL A 388 6.38 1.45 18.15
C VAL A 388 5.66 0.26 18.75
N ARG A 389 5.31 0.31 20.05
CA ARG A 389 4.56 -0.77 20.72
C ARG A 389 3.20 -1.00 20.07
N PHE A 390 2.48 0.08 19.76
CA PHE A 390 1.18 0.00 19.06
C PHE A 390 1.30 -0.69 17.70
N LEU A 391 2.26 -0.29 16.86
CA LEU A 391 2.46 -0.88 15.54
C LEU A 391 2.99 -2.33 15.62
N ASP A 392 3.74 -2.66 16.65
CA ASP A 392 4.16 -4.04 16.91
C ASP A 392 2.95 -4.94 17.24
N ASN A 393 2.01 -4.45 18.07
CA ASN A 393 0.77 -5.17 18.35
C ASN A 393 -0.12 -5.34 17.10
N VAL A 394 -0.06 -4.41 16.14
CA VAL A 394 -0.76 -4.57 14.84
C VAL A 394 -0.27 -5.81 14.08
N ILE A 395 1.01 -6.18 14.21
CA ILE A 395 1.57 -7.38 13.56
C ILE A 395 0.91 -8.65 14.11
N ASP A 396 0.63 -8.68 15.39
CA ASP A 396 0.07 -9.86 16.06
C ASP A 396 -1.47 -9.94 15.90
N ASP A 397 -2.15 -8.78 15.79
CA ASP A 397 -3.63 -8.70 15.73
C ASP A 397 -4.20 -8.83 14.31
N THR A 398 -3.44 -8.48 13.29
CA THR A 398 -3.95 -8.46 11.93
C THR A 398 -4.34 -9.86 11.42
N PRO A 399 -5.49 -10.02 10.73
CA PRO A 399 -5.79 -11.25 10.03
C PRO A 399 -4.80 -11.49 8.87
N TYR A 400 -4.13 -12.62 8.86
CA TYR A 400 -3.28 -13.06 7.75
C TYR A 400 -4.05 -14.01 6.84
N PHE A 401 -3.97 -13.77 5.53
CA PHE A 401 -4.56 -14.65 4.53
C PHE A 401 -3.57 -15.69 4.00
N TYR A 402 -2.30 -15.27 3.84
CA TYR A 402 -1.21 -16.16 3.42
C TYR A 402 -0.29 -16.45 4.61
N ASP A 403 0.02 -17.74 4.82
CA ASP A 403 0.94 -18.16 5.86
C ASP A 403 2.34 -17.61 5.64
N GLU A 404 2.75 -17.44 4.38
CA GLU A 404 4.04 -16.85 4.00
C GLU A 404 4.15 -15.37 4.44
N ASN A 405 3.07 -14.60 4.33
CA ASN A 405 3.05 -13.24 4.88
C ASN A 405 3.18 -13.24 6.41
N LYS A 406 2.48 -14.18 7.07
CA LYS A 406 2.54 -14.31 8.53
C LYS A 406 3.95 -14.67 8.98
N GLU A 407 4.56 -15.68 8.37
CA GLU A 407 5.92 -16.11 8.69
C GLU A 407 6.93 -14.99 8.47
N GLN A 408 6.90 -14.34 7.28
CA GLN A 408 7.80 -13.24 6.94
C GLN A 408 7.65 -12.09 7.94
N GLN A 409 6.43 -11.65 8.23
CA GLN A 409 6.19 -10.49 9.07
C GLN A 409 6.47 -10.75 10.54
N GLN A 410 6.12 -11.92 11.06
CA GLN A 410 6.40 -12.27 12.45
C GLN A 410 7.90 -12.45 12.72
N ASN A 411 8.66 -12.93 11.75
CA ASN A 411 10.11 -13.07 11.87
C ASN A 411 10.84 -11.71 11.73
N GLU A 412 10.39 -10.85 10.81
CA GLU A 412 11.02 -9.55 10.55
C GLU A 412 10.50 -8.43 11.46
N ARG A 413 9.22 -8.49 11.86
CA ARG A 413 8.50 -7.48 12.67
C ARG A 413 8.66 -6.05 12.14
N ARG A 414 8.54 -5.89 10.84
CA ARG A 414 8.68 -4.60 10.17
C ARG A 414 7.48 -3.70 10.43
N ILE A 415 7.75 -2.47 10.85
CA ILE A 415 6.76 -1.40 11.02
C ILE A 415 7.14 -0.19 10.17
N GLY A 416 6.15 0.60 9.75
CA GLY A 416 6.32 1.86 9.05
C GLY A 416 5.90 3.04 9.93
N LEU A 417 6.81 3.51 10.80
CA LEU A 417 6.58 4.69 11.61
C LEU A 417 7.17 5.92 10.93
N GLY A 418 6.29 6.80 10.43
CA GLY A 418 6.66 8.05 9.79
C GLY A 418 6.33 9.28 10.65
N THR A 419 6.52 10.45 10.04
CA THR A 419 6.19 11.75 10.62
C THR A 419 5.39 12.59 9.65
N MET A 420 4.55 13.48 10.17
CA MET A 420 3.84 14.52 9.43
C MET A 420 3.86 15.83 10.20
N GLY A 421 3.49 16.94 9.56
CA GLY A 421 3.41 18.25 10.21
C GLY A 421 4.77 18.89 10.53
N LEU A 422 5.84 18.54 9.81
CA LEU A 422 7.16 19.14 9.98
C LEU A 422 7.14 20.65 9.69
N ALA A 423 6.53 21.05 8.58
CA ALA A 423 6.41 22.48 8.24
C ALA A 423 5.63 23.23 9.31
N ASP A 424 4.50 22.69 9.78
CA ASP A 424 3.74 23.29 10.89
C ASP A 424 4.57 23.39 12.18
N MET A 425 5.40 22.38 12.46
CA MET A 425 6.32 22.40 13.60
C MET A 425 7.34 23.54 13.46
N LEU A 426 7.98 23.69 12.30
CA LEU A 426 8.96 24.75 12.02
C LEU A 426 8.32 26.14 12.11
N ILE A 427 7.13 26.33 11.55
CA ILE A 427 6.37 27.58 11.67
C ILE A 427 6.09 27.92 13.15
N ARG A 428 5.67 26.94 13.97
CA ARG A 428 5.41 27.14 15.40
C ARG A 428 6.67 27.40 16.22
N LEU A 429 7.82 26.94 15.74
CA LEU A 429 9.14 27.25 16.30
C LEU A 429 9.70 28.59 15.83
N GLU A 430 9.05 29.23 14.83
CA GLU A 430 9.52 30.43 14.13
C GLU A 430 10.89 30.22 13.46
N LEU A 431 11.11 29.05 12.90
CA LEU A 431 12.28 28.70 12.13
C LEU A 431 11.95 28.80 10.61
N GLY A 432 12.85 29.50 9.89
CA GLY A 432 12.81 29.65 8.43
C GLY A 432 13.54 28.51 7.71
#